data_30eca9eb9a55cae39e5219b37e554922
#
_entry.id   30eca9eb9a55cae39e5219b37e554922
#
_cell.length_a   1.000
_cell.length_b   1.000
_cell.length_c   1.000
_cell.angle_alpha   90.00
_cell.angle_beta   90.00
_cell.angle_gamma   90.00
#
_symmetry.space_group_name_H-M   'P 1'
#
loop_
_entity.id
_entity.type
_entity.pdbx_description
1 polymer ?
#
loop_
_entity_poly.entity_id
_entity_poly.type
_entity_poly.pdbx_seq_one_letter_code
_entity_poly.pdbx_strand_id
1 'polypeptide(L)'
;MAEDRKSFVIRENENGGVNITDEVVAIIAGLAATEVEGVSSLAGNLTNEVISKAGMNKLSKGVKIVTEEENHVAVRLCVNISYGYEIPKICAQVQDKVKNAIENMVGLEVTSIDIKIASVAVAGE
;
A
#
# COMPACT_ATOMS: atom_id res chain seq x y z
N MET A 1 -4.51 -13.93 18.49
CA MET A 1 -4.45 -13.72 18.08
C MET A 1 -4.51 -13.84 17.09
N ALA A 2 -4.71 -14.15 16.98
CA ALA A 2 -4.55 -14.37 16.02
C ALA A 2 -4.81 -13.68 15.15
N GLU A 3 -4.49 -13.54 14.70
CA GLU A 3 -4.64 -12.81 14.03
C GLU A 3 -5.40 -13.07 13.02
N ASP A 4 -6.10 -12.44 12.69
CA ASP A 4 -7.00 -12.52 11.73
C ASP A 4 -6.45 -12.02 10.49
N ARG A 5 -5.45 -12.68 9.96
CA ARG A 5 -4.89 -12.30 8.71
C ARG A 5 -5.81 -12.81 7.66
N LYS A 6 -6.30 -11.90 6.85
CA LYS A 6 -7.15 -12.29 5.74
C LYS A 6 -6.30 -12.72 4.57
N SER A 7 -6.84 -13.60 3.75
CA SER A 7 -6.13 -14.03 2.58
C SER A 7 -7.08 -14.01 1.38
N PHE A 8 -6.48 -13.96 0.21
CA PHE A 8 -7.21 -13.92 -1.05
C PHE A 8 -6.79 -15.10 -1.90
N VAL A 9 -7.75 -15.71 -2.58
CA VAL A 9 -7.44 -16.75 -3.54
C VAL A 9 -7.31 -16.08 -4.88
N ILE A 10 -6.10 -16.02 -5.41
CA ILE A 10 -5.86 -15.31 -6.64
C ILE A 10 -5.83 -16.23 -7.84
N ARG A 11 -5.78 -17.55 -7.62
CA ARG A 11 -5.79 -18.49 -8.72
C ARG A 11 -6.13 -19.88 -8.18
N GLU A 12 -7.00 -20.58 -8.89
CA GLU A 12 -7.30 -21.96 -8.57
C GLU A 12 -7.23 -22.78 -9.84
N ASN A 13 -6.72 -23.98 -9.72
CA ASN A 13 -6.67 -24.89 -10.84
C ASN A 13 -6.56 -26.31 -10.29
N GLU A 14 -6.31 -27.30 -11.19
CA GLU A 14 -6.24 -28.70 -10.78
C GLU A 14 -5.15 -28.96 -9.76
N ASN A 15 -4.13 -28.14 -9.74
CA ASN A 15 -3.01 -28.34 -8.84
C ASN A 15 -3.16 -27.61 -7.53
N GLY A 16 -4.31 -27.00 -7.29
CA GLY A 16 -4.57 -26.28 -6.08
C GLY A 16 -4.74 -24.81 -6.33
N GLY A 17 -4.70 -24.03 -5.28
CA GLY A 17 -4.89 -22.60 -5.37
C GLY A 17 -3.65 -21.84 -4.97
N VAL A 18 -3.59 -20.58 -5.39
CA VAL A 18 -2.56 -19.68 -4.95
C VAL A 18 -3.21 -18.63 -4.08
N ASN A 19 -2.73 -18.51 -2.86
CA ASN A 19 -3.29 -17.56 -1.90
C ASN A 19 -2.28 -16.49 -1.57
N ILE A 20 -2.79 -15.30 -1.28
CA ILE A 20 -1.95 -14.20 -0.86
C ILE A 20 -2.62 -13.53 0.33
N THR A 21 -1.83 -13.14 1.32
CA THR A 21 -2.39 -12.53 2.52
C THR A 21 -2.50 -11.02 2.34
N ASP A 22 -3.34 -10.40 3.17
CA ASP A 22 -3.45 -8.94 3.11
C ASP A 22 -2.14 -8.28 3.52
N GLU A 23 -1.28 -8.97 4.28
CA GLU A 23 0.03 -8.44 4.59
C GLU A 23 0.87 -8.20 3.35
N VAL A 24 0.82 -9.16 2.40
CA VAL A 24 1.59 -9.03 1.18
C VAL A 24 1.03 -7.89 0.34
N VAL A 25 -0.30 -7.78 0.29
CA VAL A 25 -0.91 -6.68 -0.46
C VAL A 25 -0.51 -5.34 0.16
N ALA A 26 -0.46 -5.26 1.48
CA ALA A 26 -0.05 -4.03 2.16
C ALA A 26 1.39 -3.67 1.84
N ILE A 27 2.28 -4.66 1.80
CA ILE A 27 3.67 -4.39 1.45
C ILE A 27 3.78 -3.85 0.03
N ILE A 28 3.06 -4.45 -0.90
CA ILE A 28 3.07 -4.00 -2.29
C ILE A 28 2.56 -2.57 -2.37
N ALA A 29 1.46 -2.27 -1.67
CA ALA A 29 0.91 -0.93 -1.68
C ALA A 29 1.90 0.08 -1.09
N GLY A 30 2.53 -0.28 0.03
CA GLY A 30 3.48 0.62 0.67
C GLY A 30 4.70 0.90 -0.19
N LEU A 31 5.24 -0.14 -0.80
CA LEU A 31 6.40 0.05 -1.66
C LEU A 31 6.05 0.90 -2.88
N ALA A 32 4.91 0.64 -3.49
CA ALA A 32 4.48 1.41 -4.65
C ALA A 32 4.29 2.87 -4.28
N ALA A 33 3.65 3.13 -3.14
CA ALA A 33 3.39 4.50 -2.72
C ALA A 33 4.69 5.26 -2.48
N THR A 34 5.66 4.62 -1.85
CA THR A 34 6.91 5.30 -1.52
C THR A 34 7.85 5.44 -2.70
N GLU A 35 7.52 4.81 -3.84
CA GLU A 35 8.28 5.01 -5.06
C GLU A 35 7.90 6.30 -5.78
N VAL A 36 6.78 6.89 -5.43
CA VAL A 36 6.32 8.11 -6.10
C VAL A 36 7.16 9.29 -5.62
N GLU A 37 7.68 10.05 -6.57
CA GLU A 37 8.45 11.23 -6.22
C GLU A 37 7.55 12.23 -5.52
N GLY A 38 8.02 12.75 -4.40
CA GLY A 38 7.23 13.66 -3.58
C GLY A 38 6.69 13.00 -2.33
N VAL A 39 6.64 11.67 -2.30
CA VAL A 39 6.28 10.95 -1.08
C VAL A 39 7.55 10.70 -0.30
N SER A 40 7.66 11.33 0.88
CA SER A 40 8.88 11.16 1.66
C SER A 40 8.86 9.87 2.45
N SER A 41 7.70 9.46 2.93
CA SER A 41 7.58 8.21 3.69
C SER A 41 6.10 7.93 3.93
N LEU A 42 5.83 6.75 4.47
CA LEU A 42 4.52 6.46 5.03
C LEU A 42 4.51 6.93 6.49
N ALA A 43 3.32 7.00 7.06
CA ALA A 43 3.18 7.37 8.46
C ALA A 43 4.03 6.44 9.31
N GLY A 44 4.68 6.98 10.32
CA GLY A 44 5.62 6.23 11.13
C GLY A 44 7.01 6.26 10.55
N ASN A 45 7.26 7.17 9.61
CA ASN A 45 8.59 7.36 8.98
C ASN A 45 9.05 6.12 8.21
N LEU A 46 8.10 5.44 7.56
CA LEU A 46 8.42 4.25 6.79
C LEU A 46 8.77 4.64 5.38
N THR A 47 10.05 4.57 5.06
CA THR A 47 10.53 4.81 3.71
C THR A 47 10.54 3.51 2.93
N ASN A 48 10.76 3.61 1.63
CA ASN A 48 10.83 2.44 0.78
C ASN A 48 11.87 1.46 1.31
N GLU A 49 13.01 1.96 1.73
CA GLU A 49 14.07 1.12 2.23
C GLU A 49 13.68 0.41 3.52
N VAL A 50 13.03 1.13 4.42
CA VAL A 50 12.60 0.54 5.68
C VAL A 50 11.57 -0.55 5.45
N ILE A 51 10.61 -0.29 4.55
CA ILE A 51 9.60 -1.29 4.24
C ILE A 51 10.24 -2.56 3.69
N SER A 52 11.21 -2.40 2.81
CA SER A 52 11.87 -3.55 2.21
C SER A 52 12.59 -4.40 3.25
N LYS A 53 13.09 -3.79 4.29
CA LYS A 53 13.87 -4.52 5.30
C LYS A 53 13.05 -4.97 6.48
N ALA A 54 12.14 -4.13 6.95
CA ALA A 54 11.41 -4.41 8.18
C ALA A 54 10.18 -5.25 7.98
N GLY A 55 9.58 -5.20 6.80
CA GLY A 55 8.39 -5.98 6.53
C GLY A 55 7.17 -5.43 7.22
N MET A 56 6.27 -6.35 7.54
CA MET A 56 4.92 -5.99 7.92
C MET A 56 4.70 -5.31 9.23
N ASN A 57 5.55 -5.60 10.19
CA ASN A 57 5.23 -5.17 11.54
C ASN A 57 5.05 -3.67 11.68
N LYS A 58 5.62 -2.92 10.78
CA LYS A 58 5.58 -1.47 10.89
C LYS A 58 4.59 -0.80 9.97
N LEU A 59 3.95 -1.57 9.11
CA LEU A 59 3.08 -0.98 8.09
C LEU A 59 1.71 -0.58 8.60
N SER A 60 1.29 -1.09 9.75
CA SER A 60 -0.07 -0.90 10.21
C SER A 60 -0.46 0.56 10.38
N LYS A 61 0.51 1.44 10.56
CA LYS A 61 0.22 2.86 10.71
C LYS A 61 0.07 3.58 9.38
N GLY A 62 0.67 3.05 8.33
CA GLY A 62 0.68 3.72 7.05
C GLY A 62 -0.14 3.09 5.97
N VAL A 63 -0.47 1.81 6.11
CA VAL A 63 -1.21 1.10 5.08
C VAL A 63 -2.28 0.24 5.73
N LYS A 64 -3.50 0.33 5.22
CA LYS A 64 -4.57 -0.51 5.68
C LYS A 64 -5.30 -1.09 4.47
N ILE A 65 -5.49 -2.40 4.48
CA ILE A 65 -6.18 -3.10 3.42
C ILE A 65 -7.55 -3.50 3.94
N VAL A 66 -8.59 -3.11 3.21
CA VAL A 66 -9.95 -3.48 3.54
C VAL A 66 -10.44 -4.47 2.50
N THR A 67 -10.76 -5.67 2.94
CA THR A 67 -11.23 -6.71 2.06
C THR A 67 -12.68 -6.46 1.68
N GLU A 68 -12.96 -6.57 0.39
CA GLU A 68 -14.32 -6.49 -0.11
C GLU A 68 -14.63 -7.76 -0.85
N GLU A 69 -15.83 -7.85 -1.41
CA GLU A 69 -16.25 -9.09 -2.01
C GLU A 69 -15.37 -9.51 -3.15
N GLU A 70 -15.19 -10.81 -3.29
CA GLU A 70 -14.62 -11.43 -4.48
C GLU A 70 -13.42 -10.72 -5.08
N ASN A 71 -12.31 -10.82 -4.42
CA ASN A 71 -11.04 -10.31 -4.96
C ASN A 71 -11.02 -8.81 -5.18
N HIS A 72 -11.85 -8.10 -4.43
CA HIS A 72 -11.84 -6.65 -4.43
C HIS A 72 -11.26 -6.14 -3.13
N VAL A 73 -10.47 -5.09 -3.20
CA VAL A 73 -9.88 -4.50 -2.01
C VAL A 73 -9.97 -2.99 -2.08
N ALA A 74 -10.09 -2.37 -0.91
CA ALA A 74 -9.92 -0.94 -0.77
C ALA A 74 -8.65 -0.72 0.03
N VAL A 75 -7.89 0.31 -0.34
CA VAL A 75 -6.59 0.57 0.28
C VAL A 75 -6.65 1.93 0.93
N ARG A 76 -6.15 2.02 2.16
CA ARG A 76 -5.99 3.29 2.84
C ARG A 76 -4.53 3.52 3.10
N LEU A 77 -4.05 4.68 2.72
CA LEU A 77 -2.64 5.04 2.88
C LEU A 77 -2.54 6.31 3.68
N CYS A 78 -1.55 6.35 4.55
CA CYS A 78 -1.25 7.55 5.30
C CYS A 78 0.19 7.89 4.98
N VAL A 79 0.41 9.03 4.32
CA VAL A 79 1.72 9.36 3.75
C VAL A 79 2.19 10.71 4.23
N ASN A 80 3.49 10.89 4.18
CA ASN A 80 4.15 12.17 4.40
C ASN A 80 4.66 12.65 3.06
N ILE A 81 4.34 13.89 2.73
CA ILE A 81 4.69 14.48 1.43
C ILE A 81 5.83 15.45 1.63
N SER A 82 6.76 15.49 0.70
CA SER A 82 7.87 16.43 0.77
C SER A 82 7.37 17.83 0.43
N TYR A 83 7.87 18.80 1.16
CA TYR A 83 7.51 20.20 0.94
C TYR A 83 7.91 20.61 -0.47
N GLY A 84 7.04 21.33 -1.12
CA GLY A 84 7.33 21.85 -2.45
C GLY A 84 6.62 21.11 -3.55
N TYR A 85 5.97 20.00 -3.24
CA TYR A 85 5.22 19.25 -4.25
C TYR A 85 3.74 19.57 -4.14
N GLU A 86 3.05 19.43 -5.26
CA GLU A 86 1.61 19.66 -5.29
C GLU A 86 0.91 18.42 -4.78
N ILE A 87 0.25 18.53 -3.64
CA ILE A 87 -0.36 17.39 -2.99
C ILE A 87 -1.39 16.67 -3.88
N PRO A 88 -2.32 17.37 -4.55
CA PRO A 88 -3.29 16.64 -5.39
C PRO A 88 -2.63 15.83 -6.49
N LYS A 89 -1.57 16.37 -7.06
CA LYS A 89 -0.86 15.68 -8.13
C LYS A 89 -0.16 14.44 -7.61
N ILE A 90 0.49 14.58 -6.45
CA ILE A 90 1.17 13.44 -5.84
C ILE A 90 0.16 12.36 -5.47
N CYS A 91 -0.98 12.74 -4.92
CA CYS A 91 -1.99 11.77 -4.55
C CYS A 91 -2.51 11.00 -5.76
N ALA A 92 -2.71 11.69 -6.88
CA ALA A 92 -3.16 11.02 -8.08
C ALA A 92 -2.13 10.01 -8.56
N GLN A 93 -0.85 10.36 -8.49
CA GLN A 93 0.21 9.46 -8.90
C GLN A 93 0.31 8.25 -7.98
N VAL A 94 0.14 8.48 -6.67
CA VAL A 94 0.16 7.38 -5.71
C VAL A 94 -1.00 6.43 -5.99
N GLN A 95 -2.19 6.97 -6.24
CA GLN A 95 -3.34 6.13 -6.52
C GLN A 95 -3.10 5.25 -7.74
N ASP A 96 -2.59 5.85 -8.81
CA ASP A 96 -2.29 5.09 -10.02
C ASP A 96 -1.24 4.02 -9.77
N LYS A 97 -0.17 4.39 -9.11
CA LYS A 97 0.94 3.46 -8.92
C LYS A 97 0.53 2.28 -8.05
N VAL A 98 -0.17 2.56 -6.98
CA VAL A 98 -0.61 1.51 -6.06
C VAL A 98 -1.64 0.60 -6.73
N LYS A 99 -2.59 1.20 -7.43
CA LYS A 99 -3.60 0.42 -8.11
C LYS A 99 -2.96 -0.51 -9.13
N ASN A 100 -2.08 0.02 -9.95
CA ASN A 100 -1.44 -0.78 -10.98
C ASN A 100 -0.57 -1.88 -10.38
N ALA A 101 0.14 -1.58 -9.30
CA ALA A 101 1.00 -2.57 -8.69
C ALA A 101 0.16 -3.73 -8.14
N ILE A 102 -0.91 -3.41 -7.44
CA ILE A 102 -1.73 -4.46 -6.86
C ILE A 102 -2.41 -5.28 -7.95
N GLU A 103 -2.99 -4.61 -8.92
CA GLU A 103 -3.73 -5.33 -9.97
C GLU A 103 -2.81 -6.16 -10.83
N ASN A 104 -1.62 -5.66 -11.14
CA ASN A 104 -0.71 -6.39 -12.01
C ASN A 104 0.04 -7.51 -11.30
N MET A 105 0.41 -7.29 -10.05
CA MET A 105 1.18 -8.30 -9.34
C MET A 105 0.33 -9.34 -8.68
N VAL A 106 -0.85 -8.97 -8.22
CA VAL A 106 -1.66 -9.84 -7.39
C VAL A 106 -2.92 -10.31 -8.09
N GLY A 107 -3.43 -9.50 -9.01
CA GLY A 107 -4.65 -9.85 -9.70
C GLY A 107 -5.91 -9.47 -8.96
N LEU A 108 -5.79 -8.74 -7.86
CA LEU A 108 -6.96 -8.24 -7.14
C LEU A 108 -7.41 -6.94 -7.78
N GLU A 109 -8.70 -6.67 -7.69
CA GLU A 109 -9.24 -5.41 -8.19
C GLU A 109 -9.30 -4.41 -7.06
N VAL A 110 -8.76 -3.21 -7.29
CA VAL A 110 -8.73 -2.16 -6.29
C VAL A 110 -9.93 -1.26 -6.51
N THR A 111 -10.83 -1.21 -5.53
CA THR A 111 -12.06 -0.44 -5.66
C THR A 111 -11.87 1.01 -5.27
N SER A 112 -10.97 1.27 -4.33
CA SER A 112 -10.69 2.66 -3.95
C SER A 112 -9.34 2.72 -3.25
N ILE A 113 -8.73 3.90 -3.34
CA ILE A 113 -7.49 4.17 -2.60
C ILE A 113 -7.68 5.52 -1.93
N ASP A 114 -7.81 5.49 -0.62
CA ASP A 114 -7.93 6.71 0.18
C ASP A 114 -6.56 7.09 0.70
N ILE A 115 -6.19 8.34 0.50
CA ILE A 115 -4.88 8.82 0.92
C ILE A 115 -5.07 9.91 1.95
N LYS A 116 -4.45 9.72 3.10
CA LYS A 116 -4.42 10.73 4.15
C LYS A 116 -3.01 11.30 4.23
N ILE A 117 -2.91 12.61 4.23
CA ILE A 117 -1.61 13.26 4.36
C ILE A 117 -1.36 13.49 5.83
N ALA A 118 -0.38 12.80 6.37
CA ALA A 118 -0.08 12.89 7.79
C ALA A 118 0.77 14.11 8.10
N SER A 119 1.70 14.44 7.21
CA SER A 119 2.57 15.59 7.46
C SER A 119 3.26 15.97 6.16
N VAL A 120 3.90 17.13 6.22
CA VAL A 120 4.73 17.60 5.12
C VAL A 120 6.15 17.68 5.65
N ALA A 121 7.05 16.96 4.99
CA ALA A 121 8.44 16.91 5.44
C ALA A 121 9.24 18.03 4.79
N VAL A 122 10.04 18.69 5.60
CA VAL A 122 10.88 19.77 5.12
C VAL A 122 12.26 19.23 4.84
N ALA A 123 12.88 19.72 3.77
CA ALA A 123 14.20 19.25 3.38
C ALA A 123 15.17 19.36 4.55
N GLY A 124 15.97 18.34 4.71
CA GLY A 124 16.96 18.33 5.77
C GLY A 124 16.51 17.67 7.05
N GLU A 125 15.27 17.20 7.07
CA GLU A 125 14.76 16.52 8.27
C GLU A 125 14.65 15.04 8.13
#